data_a6edaa12fa201e43c2cb3073803ebd11
#
_entry.id   a6edaa12fa201e43c2cb3073803ebd11
#
_cell.length_a   1.000
_cell.length_b   1.000
_cell.length_c   1.000
_cell.angle_alpha   90.00
_cell.angle_beta   90.00
_cell.angle_gamma   90.00
#
_symmetry.space_group_name_H-M   'P 1'
#
loop_
_entity.id
_entity.type
_entity.pdbx_description
1 polymer ?
#
loop_
_entity_poly.entity_id
_entity_poly.type
_entity_poly.pdbx_seq_one_letter_code
_entity_poly.pdbx_strand_id
1 'polypeptide(L)'
;MAPISGAAGAPWFANAVGDATQVVSVMSTGGSNATMDIYQRTAAGWQALRSGIPTHVGSAGMAPQAKSGVPATPMGVYTLDSAFGTAPNPGTGLPYTQVGPNHWWSGDDHSPTFNSMQVCQKAQCPFNTAESENLQIPQYKHAVVMGVNKNKTPGGGAAFFFHTTDGKPTEGCVAVDDAQLVSIMKWLRPGAVIAITK
;
A
#
# COMPACT_ATOMS: atom_id res chain seq x y z
N MET A 1 -34.03 -8.45 19.75
CA MET A 1 -32.81 -7.98 20.46
C MET A 1 -32.18 -6.93 19.61
N ALA A 2 -32.17 -5.69 20.04
CA ALA A 2 -31.44 -4.62 19.37
C ALA A 2 -29.93 -4.82 19.60
N PRO A 3 -29.06 -4.55 18.60
CA PRO A 3 -27.64 -4.61 18.81
C PRO A 3 -27.25 -3.53 19.83
N ILE A 4 -26.47 -3.91 20.80
CA ILE A 4 -25.90 -2.98 21.78
C ILE A 4 -24.84 -2.17 21.00
N SER A 5 -25.22 -0.97 20.58
CA SER A 5 -24.31 0.05 20.07
C SER A 5 -23.55 0.63 21.26
N GLY A 6 -22.52 -0.07 21.70
CA GLY A 6 -21.47 0.55 22.47
C GLY A 6 -20.79 1.56 21.54
N ALA A 7 -20.69 2.84 21.94
CA ALA A 7 -19.87 3.81 21.25
C ALA A 7 -18.42 3.31 21.33
N ALA A 8 -17.97 2.61 20.31
CA ALA A 8 -16.57 2.27 20.16
C ALA A 8 -15.81 3.60 20.10
N GLY A 9 -14.83 3.79 20.99
CA GLY A 9 -13.98 4.97 20.96
C GLY A 9 -13.43 5.21 19.56
N ALA A 10 -13.08 6.45 19.25
CA ALA A 10 -12.52 6.79 17.94
C ALA A 10 -11.32 5.87 17.64
N PRO A 11 -11.18 5.34 16.41
CA PRO A 11 -10.05 4.50 16.05
C PRO A 11 -8.73 5.29 16.18
N TRP A 12 -7.64 4.57 16.43
CA TRP A 12 -6.33 5.16 16.72
C TRP A 12 -5.86 6.21 15.72
N PHE A 13 -6.23 6.05 14.46
CA PHE A 13 -5.85 6.92 13.34
C PHE A 13 -6.73 8.17 13.20
N ALA A 14 -7.84 8.27 13.92
CA ALA A 14 -8.90 9.25 13.65
C ALA A 14 -8.41 10.71 13.59
N ASN A 15 -7.42 11.07 14.42
CA ASN A 15 -6.83 12.41 14.45
C ASN A 15 -5.66 12.60 13.46
N ALA A 16 -5.23 11.52 12.77
CA ALA A 16 -4.06 11.54 11.90
C ALA A 16 -4.41 11.55 10.40
N VAL A 17 -5.66 11.25 10.04
CA VAL A 17 -6.08 11.03 8.65
C VAL A 17 -6.79 12.25 8.01
N GLY A 18 -6.87 13.37 8.72
CA GLY A 18 -7.50 14.60 8.19
C GLY A 18 -8.93 14.35 7.72
N ASP A 19 -9.23 14.78 6.50
CA ASP A 19 -10.56 14.69 5.89
C ASP A 19 -10.81 13.36 5.16
N ALA A 20 -9.88 12.40 5.23
CA ALA A 20 -10.07 11.10 4.60
C ALA A 20 -11.35 10.42 5.12
N THR A 21 -12.12 9.84 4.20
CA THR A 21 -13.34 9.13 4.53
C THR A 21 -13.19 7.61 4.44
N GLN A 22 -12.11 7.14 3.81
CA GLN A 22 -11.78 5.73 3.67
C GLN A 22 -10.38 5.50 4.24
N VAL A 23 -10.26 4.56 5.16
CA VAL A 23 -9.00 4.21 5.81
C VAL A 23 -8.78 2.71 5.77
N VAL A 24 -7.63 2.32 5.23
CA VAL A 24 -7.04 0.99 5.40
C VAL A 24 -6.12 1.05 6.60
N SER A 25 -6.51 0.46 7.73
CA SER A 25 -5.74 0.48 8.97
C SER A 25 -4.92 -0.80 9.09
N VAL A 26 -3.61 -0.66 9.30
CA VAL A 26 -2.68 -1.78 9.46
C VAL A 26 -2.00 -1.69 10.81
N MET A 27 -2.17 -2.71 11.64
CA MET A 27 -1.58 -2.80 12.98
C MET A 27 -0.67 -4.02 13.09
N SER A 28 0.55 -3.83 13.56
CA SER A 28 1.50 -4.93 13.77
C SER A 28 0.95 -5.93 14.80
N THR A 29 1.11 -7.22 14.50
CA THR A 29 0.91 -8.31 15.46
C THR A 29 2.22 -8.96 15.88
N GLY A 30 3.34 -8.42 15.39
CA GLY A 30 4.70 -8.86 15.71
C GLY A 30 5.49 -9.31 14.48
N GLY A 31 6.77 -8.96 14.44
CA GLY A 31 7.64 -9.29 13.32
C GLY A 31 7.09 -8.77 11.99
N SER A 32 6.99 -9.64 11.00
CA SER A 32 6.47 -9.35 9.66
C SER A 32 4.96 -9.56 9.50
N ASN A 33 4.23 -9.76 10.60
CA ASN A 33 2.79 -9.98 10.59
C ASN A 33 2.04 -8.74 11.08
N ALA A 34 0.87 -8.52 10.53
CA ALA A 34 -0.04 -7.46 10.90
C ALA A 34 -1.50 -7.89 10.71
N THR A 35 -2.39 -7.08 11.23
CA THR A 35 -3.83 -7.18 10.97
C THR A 35 -4.29 -5.93 10.24
N MET A 36 -5.15 -6.10 9.24
CA MET A 36 -5.76 -5.01 8.51
C MET A 36 -7.24 -4.92 8.81
N ASP A 37 -7.69 -3.68 9.08
CA ASP A 37 -9.10 -3.33 9.23
C ASP A 37 -9.47 -2.23 8.22
N ILE A 38 -10.71 -2.27 7.73
CA ILE A 38 -11.22 -1.34 6.72
C ILE A 38 -12.29 -0.47 7.35
N TYR A 39 -12.10 0.85 7.27
CA TYR A 39 -12.98 1.83 7.88
C TYR A 39 -13.55 2.82 6.87
N GLN A 40 -14.82 3.13 7.06
CA GLN A 40 -15.53 4.21 6.37
C GLN A 40 -15.95 5.27 7.39
N ARG A 41 -15.67 6.55 7.10
CA ARG A 41 -16.24 7.66 7.86
C ARG A 41 -17.67 7.90 7.40
N THR A 42 -18.59 8.01 8.34
CA THR A 42 -20.00 8.32 8.13
C THR A 42 -20.40 9.53 8.96
N ALA A 43 -21.63 10.04 8.80
CA ALA A 43 -22.16 11.09 9.66
C ALA A 43 -22.17 10.70 11.15
N ALA A 44 -22.26 9.40 11.45
CA ALA A 44 -22.23 8.87 12.83
C ALA A 44 -20.81 8.55 13.33
N GLY A 45 -19.76 8.87 12.58
CA GLY A 45 -18.37 8.59 12.91
C GLY A 45 -17.76 7.45 12.08
N TRP A 46 -16.71 6.83 12.59
CA TRP A 46 -16.01 5.74 11.91
C TRP A 46 -16.76 4.41 12.05
N GLN A 47 -16.93 3.74 10.94
CA GLN A 47 -17.55 2.39 10.88
C GLN A 47 -16.52 1.40 10.33
N ALA A 48 -16.23 0.33 11.09
CA ALA A 48 -15.46 -0.79 10.59
C ALA A 48 -16.34 -1.61 9.61
N LEU A 49 -15.89 -1.73 8.36
CA LEU A 49 -16.53 -2.54 7.34
C LEU A 49 -16.00 -3.97 7.36
N ARG A 50 -14.72 -4.13 7.68
CA ARG A 50 -14.03 -5.41 7.86
C ARG A 50 -12.96 -5.27 8.90
N SER A 51 -12.66 -6.36 9.60
CA SER A 51 -11.63 -6.42 10.61
C SER A 51 -10.91 -7.77 10.59
N GLY A 52 -9.68 -7.78 11.08
CA GLY A 52 -8.93 -9.00 11.30
C GLY A 52 -8.38 -9.64 10.02
N ILE A 53 -8.16 -8.88 8.95
CA ILE A 53 -7.60 -9.42 7.70
C ILE A 53 -6.11 -9.72 7.93
N PRO A 54 -5.66 -10.99 7.80
CA PRO A 54 -4.25 -11.33 7.90
C PRO A 54 -3.41 -10.57 6.88
N THR A 55 -2.32 -9.98 7.33
CA THR A 55 -1.50 -9.06 6.53
C THR A 55 -0.03 -9.36 6.75
N HIS A 56 0.76 -9.35 5.67
CA HIS A 56 2.21 -9.38 5.72
C HIS A 56 2.78 -7.98 5.51
N VAL A 57 3.85 -7.70 6.24
CA VAL A 57 4.62 -6.45 6.14
C VAL A 57 6.11 -6.79 5.94
N GLY A 58 6.96 -5.78 5.96
CA GLY A 58 8.40 -5.95 5.76
C GLY A 58 9.01 -7.05 6.64
N SER A 59 10.00 -7.77 6.10
CA SER A 59 10.69 -8.85 6.82
C SER A 59 11.38 -8.36 8.09
N ALA A 60 11.77 -7.10 8.15
CA ALA A 60 12.26 -6.42 9.35
C ALA A 60 11.14 -5.77 10.21
N GLY A 61 9.87 -6.09 9.93
CA GLY A 61 8.73 -5.53 10.63
C GLY A 61 8.39 -4.11 10.19
N MET A 62 7.99 -3.27 11.15
CA MET A 62 7.65 -1.87 10.91
C MET A 62 8.72 -0.93 11.48
N ALA A 63 8.99 0.17 10.79
CA ALA A 63 9.94 1.20 11.18
C ALA A 63 9.27 2.59 11.20
N PRO A 64 9.79 3.55 11.99
CA PRO A 64 9.25 4.91 12.05
C PRO A 64 9.26 5.63 10.69
N GLN A 65 10.24 5.32 9.85
CA GLN A 65 10.44 5.95 8.54
C GLN A 65 10.90 4.93 7.50
N ALA A 66 10.54 5.17 6.24
CA ALA A 66 11.09 4.44 5.12
C ALA A 66 12.56 4.78 4.91
N LYS A 67 13.35 3.78 4.51
CA LYS A 67 14.75 3.93 4.18
C LYS A 67 15.13 2.95 3.07
N SER A 68 15.88 3.43 2.06
CA SER A 68 16.38 2.58 0.99
C SER A 68 17.19 1.40 1.53
N GLY A 69 16.97 0.21 1.00
CA GLY A 69 17.66 -1.01 1.40
C GLY A 69 17.26 -1.59 2.76
N VAL A 70 16.28 -1.01 3.44
CA VAL A 70 15.74 -1.54 4.70
C VAL A 70 14.38 -2.19 4.44
N PRO A 71 14.23 -3.51 4.62
CA PRO A 71 12.99 -4.24 4.33
C PRO A 71 11.97 -4.10 5.48
N ALA A 72 11.65 -2.87 5.84
CA ALA A 72 10.68 -2.55 6.88
C ALA A 72 9.54 -1.69 6.31
N THR A 73 8.33 -1.95 6.77
CA THR A 73 7.16 -1.16 6.40
C THR A 73 7.14 0.13 7.23
N PRO A 74 7.09 1.32 6.59
CA PRO A 74 7.08 2.57 7.34
C PRO A 74 5.74 2.79 8.02
N MET A 75 5.77 3.17 9.31
CA MET A 75 4.60 3.63 10.06
C MET A 75 4.21 5.03 9.60
N GLY A 76 2.94 5.36 9.74
CA GLY A 76 2.40 6.66 9.36
C GLY A 76 1.12 6.55 8.56
N VAL A 77 0.69 7.67 7.99
CA VAL A 77 -0.48 7.76 7.12
C VAL A 77 -0.02 8.13 5.72
N TYR A 78 -0.41 7.33 4.74
CA TYR A 78 -0.01 7.48 3.34
C TYR A 78 -1.23 7.51 2.44
N THR A 79 -1.18 8.30 1.38
CA THR A 79 -2.21 8.35 0.35
C THR A 79 -2.23 7.07 -0.47
N LEU A 80 -3.41 6.74 -1.01
CA LEU A 80 -3.61 5.67 -1.97
C LEU A 80 -4.07 6.32 -3.28
N ASP A 81 -3.11 6.73 -4.12
CA ASP A 81 -3.39 7.65 -5.24
C ASP A 81 -3.70 6.93 -6.56
N SER A 82 -3.13 5.75 -6.77
CA SER A 82 -3.27 4.98 -8.00
C SER A 82 -3.10 3.49 -7.75
N ALA A 83 -3.46 2.69 -8.74
CA ALA A 83 -3.35 1.26 -8.68
C ALA A 83 -2.80 0.69 -9.99
N PHE A 84 -2.27 -0.50 -9.93
CA PHE A 84 -1.79 -1.23 -11.10
C PHE A 84 -1.90 -2.74 -10.87
N GLY A 85 -1.64 -3.51 -11.90
CA GLY A 85 -1.53 -4.96 -11.79
C GLY A 85 -1.29 -5.63 -13.13
N THR A 86 -0.82 -6.87 -13.09
CA THR A 86 -0.72 -7.72 -14.29
C THR A 86 -2.09 -8.17 -14.78
N ALA A 87 -3.07 -8.27 -13.87
CA ALA A 87 -4.47 -8.53 -14.18
C ALA A 87 -5.20 -7.26 -14.66
N PRO A 88 -6.32 -7.39 -15.36
CA PRO A 88 -7.18 -6.25 -15.70
C PRO A 88 -7.71 -5.54 -14.45
N ASN A 89 -8.10 -4.26 -14.63
CA ASN A 89 -8.71 -3.47 -13.54
C ASN A 89 -9.89 -4.23 -12.91
N PRO A 90 -9.83 -4.53 -11.61
CA PRO A 90 -10.90 -5.26 -10.92
C PRO A 90 -12.15 -4.40 -10.66
N GLY A 91 -12.18 -3.14 -11.10
CA GLY A 91 -13.26 -2.19 -10.85
C GLY A 91 -12.96 -1.19 -9.75
N THR A 92 -11.67 -0.86 -9.54
CA THR A 92 -11.28 0.20 -8.60
C THR A 92 -11.71 1.57 -9.09
N GLY A 93 -12.05 2.48 -8.14
CA GLY A 93 -12.29 3.89 -8.42
C GLY A 93 -11.01 4.73 -8.54
N LEU A 94 -9.84 4.13 -8.29
CA LEU A 94 -8.55 4.79 -8.49
C LEU A 94 -8.09 4.69 -9.95
N PRO A 95 -7.25 5.63 -10.44
CA PRO A 95 -6.56 5.43 -11.71
C PRO A 95 -5.82 4.09 -11.72
N TYR A 96 -5.98 3.30 -12.78
CA TYR A 96 -5.42 1.96 -12.89
C TYR A 96 -4.59 1.78 -14.15
N THR A 97 -3.41 1.18 -14.01
CA THR A 97 -2.54 0.80 -15.12
C THR A 97 -2.38 -0.72 -15.14
N GLN A 98 -2.80 -1.37 -16.23
CA GLN A 98 -2.43 -2.77 -16.45
C GLN A 98 -0.98 -2.81 -16.91
N VAL A 99 -0.14 -3.54 -16.17
CA VAL A 99 1.31 -3.58 -16.39
C VAL A 99 1.75 -4.82 -17.15
N GLY A 100 2.85 -4.70 -17.87
CA GLY A 100 3.47 -5.76 -18.65
C GLY A 100 5.01 -5.70 -18.51
N PRO A 101 5.75 -6.42 -19.38
CA PRO A 101 7.19 -6.66 -19.21
C PRO A 101 8.06 -5.39 -19.24
N ASN A 102 7.56 -4.31 -19.83
CA ASN A 102 8.28 -3.04 -19.95
C ASN A 102 7.91 -2.01 -18.88
N HIS A 103 7.06 -2.39 -17.91
CA HIS A 103 6.68 -1.52 -16.79
C HIS A 103 7.62 -1.73 -15.62
N TRP A 104 8.15 -0.63 -15.12
CA TRP A 104 9.13 -0.57 -14.04
C TRP A 104 8.71 0.42 -12.98
N TRP A 105 9.15 0.22 -11.76
CA TRP A 105 9.20 1.27 -10.75
C TRP A 105 10.64 1.60 -10.47
N SER A 106 11.06 2.82 -10.80
CA SER A 106 12.45 3.24 -10.62
C SER A 106 12.82 3.34 -9.15
N GLY A 107 13.79 2.54 -8.74
CA GLY A 107 14.40 2.57 -7.41
C GLY A 107 15.77 3.25 -7.38
N ASP A 108 16.25 3.74 -8.53
CA ASP A 108 17.51 4.44 -8.69
C ASP A 108 17.42 5.88 -8.16
N ASP A 109 17.90 6.11 -6.96
CA ASP A 109 17.82 7.41 -6.28
C ASP A 109 18.77 8.50 -6.85
N HIS A 110 19.60 8.13 -7.82
CA HIS A 110 20.39 9.06 -8.63
C HIS A 110 19.69 9.46 -9.93
N SER A 111 18.57 8.83 -10.26
CA SER A 111 17.81 9.12 -11.47
C SER A 111 16.69 10.14 -11.21
N PRO A 112 16.41 11.06 -12.15
CA PRO A 112 15.23 11.93 -12.06
C PRO A 112 13.90 11.15 -12.11
N THR A 113 13.91 9.87 -12.49
CA THR A 113 12.74 8.99 -12.49
C THR A 113 12.49 8.29 -11.15
N PHE A 114 13.35 8.52 -10.15
CA PHE A 114 13.26 7.87 -8.84
C PHE A 114 11.85 7.87 -8.26
N ASN A 115 11.46 6.74 -7.69
CA ASN A 115 10.15 6.51 -7.06
C ASN A 115 8.97 6.88 -7.98
N SER A 116 9.03 6.42 -9.23
CA SER A 116 7.93 6.55 -10.18
C SER A 116 7.85 5.40 -11.18
N MET A 117 6.64 5.18 -11.72
CA MET A 117 6.43 4.19 -12.78
C MET A 117 7.05 4.68 -14.09
N GLN A 118 7.74 3.77 -14.78
CA GLN A 118 8.39 4.01 -16.06
C GLN A 118 8.03 2.90 -17.05
N VAL A 119 8.02 3.22 -18.33
CA VAL A 119 7.78 2.24 -19.41
C VAL A 119 8.96 2.29 -20.38
N CYS A 120 9.78 1.25 -20.34
CA CYS A 120 10.95 1.13 -21.21
C CYS A 120 11.38 -0.33 -21.36
N GLN A 121 12.01 -0.68 -22.47
CA GLN A 121 12.72 -1.95 -22.57
C GLN A 121 13.94 -1.92 -21.61
N LYS A 122 14.21 -3.00 -20.93
CA LYS A 122 15.24 -3.09 -19.87
C LYS A 122 16.58 -2.44 -20.25
N ALA A 123 17.06 -2.68 -21.48
CA ALA A 123 18.34 -2.14 -21.95
C ALA A 123 18.30 -0.65 -22.31
N GLN A 124 17.11 -0.03 -22.36
CA GLN A 124 16.90 1.35 -22.80
C GLN A 124 16.36 2.24 -21.67
N CYS A 125 16.19 1.69 -20.48
CA CYS A 125 15.69 2.46 -19.36
C CYS A 125 16.70 3.53 -18.91
N PRO A 126 16.26 4.79 -18.63
CA PRO A 126 17.14 5.88 -18.22
C PRO A 126 17.47 5.86 -16.72
N PHE A 127 17.49 4.67 -16.11
CA PHE A 127 17.77 4.44 -14.70
C PHE A 127 18.41 3.05 -14.52
N ASN A 128 19.01 2.80 -13.37
CA ASN A 128 19.57 1.50 -13.02
C ASN A 128 18.45 0.49 -12.76
N THR A 129 18.23 -0.45 -13.68
CA THR A 129 17.21 -1.50 -13.55
C THR A 129 17.56 -2.54 -12.49
N ALA A 130 18.81 -2.64 -12.04
CA ALA A 130 19.21 -3.52 -10.93
C ALA A 130 18.76 -2.98 -9.56
N GLU A 131 18.52 -1.67 -9.46
CA GLU A 131 18.00 -0.98 -8.28
C GLU A 131 16.50 -0.71 -8.37
N SER A 132 15.85 -1.20 -9.44
CA SER A 132 14.47 -0.91 -9.78
C SER A 132 13.65 -2.20 -9.84
N GLU A 133 12.33 -2.07 -9.75
CA GLU A 133 11.42 -3.22 -9.79
C GLU A 133 10.74 -3.34 -11.15
N ASN A 134 10.83 -4.51 -11.78
CA ASN A 134 9.94 -4.85 -12.88
C ASN A 134 8.56 -5.19 -12.28
N LEU A 135 7.51 -4.57 -12.81
CA LEU A 135 6.17 -4.70 -12.25
C LEU A 135 5.42 -5.95 -12.74
N GLN A 136 6.00 -6.73 -13.66
CA GLN A 136 5.40 -7.97 -14.13
C GLN A 136 5.85 -9.16 -13.25
N ILE A 137 5.40 -9.18 -12.01
CA ILE A 137 5.63 -10.29 -11.07
C ILE A 137 4.30 -10.79 -10.48
N PRO A 138 4.24 -12.05 -10.00
CA PRO A 138 2.99 -12.62 -9.45
C PRO A 138 2.40 -11.84 -8.29
N GLN A 139 3.23 -11.27 -7.41
CA GLN A 139 2.81 -10.46 -6.27
C GLN A 139 2.08 -9.18 -6.70
N TYR A 140 2.36 -8.70 -7.89
CA TYR A 140 1.71 -7.52 -8.47
C TYR A 140 0.57 -7.90 -9.43
N LYS A 141 -0.12 -9.03 -9.17
CA LYS A 141 -1.39 -9.34 -9.85
C LYS A 141 -2.37 -8.19 -9.68
N HIS A 142 -2.48 -7.66 -8.46
CA HIS A 142 -3.12 -6.40 -8.12
C HIS A 142 -2.26 -5.65 -7.12
N ALA A 143 -2.18 -4.33 -7.25
CA ALA A 143 -1.43 -3.46 -6.34
C ALA A 143 -2.01 -2.05 -6.29
N VAL A 144 -1.85 -1.41 -5.15
CA VAL A 144 -2.18 0.01 -4.93
C VAL A 144 -0.92 0.73 -4.47
N VAL A 145 -0.63 1.87 -5.07
CA VAL A 145 0.55 2.67 -4.74
C VAL A 145 0.33 3.39 -3.41
N MET A 146 1.22 3.19 -2.47
CA MET A 146 1.27 3.94 -1.21
C MET A 146 2.13 5.19 -1.40
N GLY A 147 1.64 6.35 -0.98
CA GLY A 147 2.30 7.64 -1.13
C GLY A 147 3.51 7.84 -0.20
N VAL A 148 4.38 6.85 -0.09
CA VAL A 148 5.62 6.93 0.68
C VAL A 148 6.67 7.67 -0.13
N ASN A 149 7.42 8.56 0.52
CA ASN A 149 8.48 9.34 -0.11
C ASN A 149 8.04 10.07 -1.40
N LYS A 150 6.89 10.72 -1.37
CA LYS A 150 6.34 11.47 -2.53
C LYS A 150 7.26 12.60 -3.01
N ASN A 151 8.09 13.13 -2.11
CA ASN A 151 9.09 14.16 -2.44
C ASN A 151 10.30 13.58 -3.17
N LYS A 152 10.37 12.26 -3.34
CA LYS A 152 11.46 11.57 -4.03
C LYS A 152 12.84 11.88 -3.44
N THR A 153 12.92 11.98 -2.12
CA THR A 153 14.16 12.20 -1.40
C THR A 153 15.07 10.97 -1.55
N PRO A 154 16.29 11.12 -2.08
CA PRO A 154 17.26 10.02 -2.15
C PRO A 154 17.48 9.37 -0.78
N GLY A 155 17.56 8.04 -0.73
CA GLY A 155 17.69 7.29 0.52
C GLY A 155 16.39 7.10 1.29
N GLY A 156 15.30 7.77 0.91
CA GLY A 156 13.98 7.69 1.55
C GLY A 156 13.12 6.49 1.13
N GLY A 157 13.67 5.60 0.32
CA GLY A 157 12.98 4.42 -0.19
C GLY A 157 12.05 4.71 -1.37
N ALA A 158 11.69 3.65 -2.08
CA ALA A 158 10.85 3.67 -3.26
C ALA A 158 10.02 2.37 -3.34
N ALA A 159 9.02 2.34 -4.23
CA ALA A 159 8.24 1.14 -4.54
C ALA A 159 7.51 0.57 -3.32
N PHE A 160 6.80 1.39 -2.58
CA PHE A 160 5.93 0.92 -1.50
C PHE A 160 4.52 0.73 -2.02
N PHE A 161 4.06 -0.52 -2.00
CA PHE A 161 2.77 -0.92 -2.54
C PHE A 161 1.96 -1.71 -1.52
N PHE A 162 0.64 -1.63 -1.66
CA PHE A 162 -0.31 -2.54 -1.04
C PHE A 162 -0.71 -3.56 -2.11
N HIS A 163 -0.28 -4.83 -1.99
CA HIS A 163 -0.33 -5.80 -3.09
C HIS A 163 -0.79 -7.20 -2.65
N THR A 164 -0.94 -8.10 -3.62
CA THR A 164 -1.28 -9.51 -3.41
C THR A 164 -0.15 -10.24 -2.70
N THR A 165 -0.47 -10.99 -1.63
CA THR A 165 0.53 -11.77 -0.89
C THR A 165 0.92 -13.05 -1.64
N ASP A 166 2.16 -13.49 -1.43
CA ASP A 166 2.65 -14.83 -1.76
C ASP A 166 2.80 -15.71 -0.51
N GLY A 167 2.28 -15.26 0.64
CA GLY A 167 2.38 -15.94 1.92
C GLY A 167 3.69 -15.69 2.68
N LYS A 168 4.53 -14.76 2.20
CA LYS A 168 5.83 -14.44 2.79
C LYS A 168 5.90 -12.98 3.26
N PRO A 169 6.87 -12.65 4.14
CA PRO A 169 7.21 -11.26 4.44
C PRO A 169 7.57 -10.49 3.17
N THR A 170 7.34 -9.17 3.18
CA THR A 170 7.66 -8.27 2.07
C THR A 170 9.02 -7.58 2.28
N GLU A 171 9.45 -6.81 1.30
CA GLU A 171 10.61 -5.92 1.39
C GLU A 171 10.25 -4.52 1.94
N GLY A 172 9.03 -4.36 2.48
CA GLY A 172 8.51 -3.10 3.03
C GLY A 172 7.07 -2.77 2.59
N CYS A 173 6.57 -3.46 1.58
CA CYS A 173 5.18 -3.37 1.15
C CYS A 173 4.20 -3.94 2.19
N VAL A 174 2.92 -3.71 1.96
CA VAL A 174 1.81 -4.32 2.71
C VAL A 174 1.12 -5.32 1.78
N ALA A 175 0.95 -6.57 2.21
CA ALA A 175 0.41 -7.63 1.37
C ALA A 175 -0.72 -8.40 2.05
N VAL A 176 -1.79 -8.65 1.29
CA VAL A 176 -2.96 -9.41 1.73
C VAL A 176 -3.39 -10.43 0.66
N ASP A 177 -4.27 -11.33 1.00
CA ASP A 177 -4.90 -12.25 0.04
C ASP A 177 -5.54 -11.48 -1.12
N ASP A 178 -5.40 -12.02 -2.35
CA ASP A 178 -5.84 -11.35 -3.57
C ASP A 178 -7.36 -11.07 -3.58
N ALA A 179 -8.19 -11.97 -3.07
CA ALA A 179 -9.63 -11.75 -3.01
C ALA A 179 -9.99 -10.61 -2.05
N GLN A 180 -9.27 -10.49 -0.94
CA GLN A 180 -9.41 -9.36 -0.01
C GLN A 180 -8.98 -8.06 -0.68
N LEU A 181 -7.82 -8.05 -1.34
CA LEU A 181 -7.30 -6.88 -2.05
C LEU A 181 -8.26 -6.40 -3.14
N VAL A 182 -8.75 -7.30 -4.00
CA VAL A 182 -9.73 -6.97 -5.05
C VAL A 182 -10.98 -6.34 -4.47
N SER A 183 -11.50 -6.89 -3.38
CA SER A 183 -12.68 -6.34 -2.71
C SER A 183 -12.42 -4.94 -2.14
N ILE A 184 -11.24 -4.71 -1.55
CA ILE A 184 -10.82 -3.41 -1.05
C ILE A 184 -10.65 -2.43 -2.21
N MET A 185 -9.99 -2.82 -3.30
CA MET A 185 -9.80 -1.99 -4.48
C MET A 185 -11.11 -1.51 -5.11
N LYS A 186 -12.14 -2.35 -5.17
CA LYS A 186 -13.48 -1.97 -5.63
C LYS A 186 -14.13 -0.90 -4.76
N TRP A 187 -13.83 -0.91 -3.48
CA TRP A 187 -14.33 0.07 -2.52
C TRP A 187 -13.52 1.38 -2.54
N LEU A 188 -12.22 1.35 -2.80
CA LEU A 188 -11.34 2.53 -2.78
C LEU A 188 -11.79 3.63 -3.74
N ARG A 189 -11.69 4.87 -3.27
CA ARG A 189 -11.94 6.09 -4.03
C ARG A 189 -10.79 7.07 -3.81
N PRO A 190 -10.60 8.07 -4.72
CA PRO A 190 -9.63 9.15 -4.50
C PRO A 190 -9.80 9.80 -3.13
N GLY A 191 -8.70 10.03 -2.43
CA GLY A 191 -8.69 10.55 -1.05
C GLY A 191 -8.59 9.48 0.03
N ALA A 192 -8.67 8.19 -0.33
CA ALA A 192 -8.41 7.10 0.62
C ALA A 192 -6.96 7.12 1.13
N VAL A 193 -6.76 6.68 2.36
CA VAL A 193 -5.43 6.56 2.97
C VAL A 193 -5.22 5.18 3.59
N ILE A 194 -3.95 4.81 3.73
CA ILE A 194 -3.51 3.69 4.54
C ILE A 194 -2.79 4.21 5.78
N ALA A 195 -3.21 3.75 6.95
CA ALA A 195 -2.65 4.15 8.24
C ALA A 195 -1.97 2.93 8.90
N ILE A 196 -0.69 3.05 9.22
CA ILE A 196 0.18 1.95 9.66
C ILE A 196 0.78 2.26 11.00
N THR A 197 0.65 1.33 11.96
CA THR A 197 1.18 1.45 13.32
C THR A 197 1.57 0.10 13.91
N LYS A 198 2.37 0.15 15.00
CA LYS A 198 2.62 -0.99 15.89
C LYS A 198 1.52 -1.14 16.92
#